data_28c9c5a80fe86055f2bda9c36b6cce65
#
_entry.id   28c9c5a80fe86055f2bda9c36b6cce65
#
_cell.length_a   1.000
_cell.length_b   1.000
_cell.length_c   1.000
_cell.angle_alpha   90.00
_cell.angle_beta   90.00
_cell.angle_gamma   90.00
#
_symmetry.space_group_name_H-M   'P 1'
#
loop_
_entity.id
_entity.type
_entity.pdbx_description
1 polymer ?
#
loop_
_entity_poly.entity_id
_entity_poly.type
_entity_poly.pdbx_seq_one_letter_code
_entity_poly.pdbx_strand_id
1 'polypeptide(L)'
;SIATGLKYIYEKEDFDYVIPMDGDGEDRPDEISKFIESTDYYVDKAIVGERIKRSEGPIFTFFYVVHKFLTYFFTGKSIKFGNFTCLPKSVVKKFIIEKSSWNSFSGSIVKIEKSFGSVKSTRGKRYFGPSKMSFINLVKHSLSIISVFKFNVTIRSILFFVIYFVIINKNISLINIFPLLLLLWFLF
;
A
#
# COMPACT_ATOMS: atom_id res chain seq x y z
N SER A 1 0.90 3.33 16.12
CA SER A 1 1.11 3.42 14.65
C SER A 1 2.53 2.99 14.31
N ILE A 2 2.73 2.33 13.15
CA ILE A 2 4.08 1.96 12.66
C ILE A 2 4.95 3.21 12.51
N ALA A 3 4.40 4.31 12.00
CA ALA A 3 5.13 5.56 11.84
C ALA A 3 5.67 6.10 13.18
N THR A 4 4.90 6.00 14.27
CA THR A 4 5.35 6.38 15.61
C THR A 4 6.51 5.49 16.08
N GLY A 5 6.39 4.18 15.88
CA GLY A 5 7.44 3.22 16.27
C GLY A 5 8.73 3.44 15.50
N LEU A 6 8.66 3.62 14.18
CA LEU A 6 9.83 3.89 13.35
C LEU A 6 10.50 5.23 13.71
N LYS A 7 9.71 6.26 14.04
CA LYS A 7 10.24 7.52 14.51
C LYS A 7 10.98 7.36 15.84
N TYR A 8 10.37 6.65 16.81
CA TYR A 8 11.00 6.38 18.11
C TYR A 8 12.33 5.62 17.95
N ILE A 9 12.34 4.52 17.15
CA ILE A 9 13.54 3.74 16.90
C ILE A 9 14.62 4.61 16.25
N TYR A 10 14.24 5.44 15.25
CA TYR A 10 15.22 6.32 14.59
C TYR A 10 15.85 7.33 15.52
N GLU A 11 15.09 7.86 16.49
CA GLU A 11 15.56 8.90 17.43
C GLU A 11 16.30 8.33 18.65
N LYS A 12 16.04 7.08 19.04
CA LYS A 12 16.46 6.53 20.32
C LYS A 12 17.38 5.31 20.24
N GLU A 13 17.35 4.57 19.12
CA GLU A 13 18.08 3.33 18.96
C GLU A 13 19.15 3.44 17.87
N ASP A 14 20.24 2.70 18.04
CA ASP A 14 21.20 2.51 16.96
C ASP A 14 20.90 1.21 16.22
N PHE A 15 20.78 1.30 14.89
CA PHE A 15 20.40 0.15 14.05
C PHE A 15 20.84 0.38 12.60
N ASP A 16 21.08 -0.70 11.88
CA ASP A 16 21.29 -0.69 10.44
C ASP A 16 19.97 -0.92 9.69
N TYR A 17 19.16 -1.86 10.17
CA TYR A 17 17.89 -2.24 9.57
C TYR A 17 16.80 -2.38 10.64
N VAL A 18 15.54 -2.12 10.24
CA VAL A 18 14.37 -2.39 11.06
C VAL A 18 13.31 -3.14 10.24
N ILE A 19 12.67 -4.13 10.85
CA ILE A 19 11.64 -4.95 10.21
C ILE A 19 10.34 -4.84 11.02
N PRO A 20 9.39 -3.96 10.62
CA PRO A 20 8.05 -3.96 11.18
C PRO A 20 7.35 -5.29 10.89
N MET A 21 6.74 -5.88 11.90
CA MET A 21 6.14 -7.20 11.83
C MET A 21 4.85 -7.23 12.64
N ASP A 22 3.79 -7.86 12.12
CA ASP A 22 2.56 -8.07 12.86
C ASP A 22 2.76 -9.19 13.90
N GLY A 23 2.39 -8.94 15.17
CA GLY A 23 2.58 -9.87 16.28
C GLY A 23 1.50 -10.95 16.41
N ASP A 24 0.66 -11.16 15.40
CA ASP A 24 -0.46 -12.11 15.43
C ASP A 24 -0.13 -13.49 14.84
N GLY A 25 1.12 -13.70 14.41
CA GLY A 25 1.63 -14.93 13.82
C GLY A 25 1.45 -15.05 12.31
N GLU A 26 0.82 -14.06 11.67
CA GLU A 26 0.71 -14.07 10.21
C GLU A 26 2.04 -13.71 9.53
N ASP A 27 2.80 -12.76 10.08
CA ASP A 27 4.18 -12.52 9.67
C ASP A 27 5.08 -13.48 10.47
N ARG A 28 5.94 -14.20 9.79
CA ARG A 28 6.70 -15.31 10.35
C ARG A 28 8.12 -14.89 10.71
N PRO A 29 8.55 -15.02 12.00
CA PRO A 29 9.90 -14.66 12.43
C PRO A 29 11.01 -15.44 11.72
N ASP A 30 10.77 -16.69 11.34
CA ASP A 30 11.72 -17.53 10.62
C ASP A 30 12.01 -17.05 9.18
N GLU A 31 11.19 -16.15 8.65
CA GLU A 31 11.45 -15.52 7.35
C GLU A 31 12.34 -14.27 7.44
N ILE A 32 12.70 -13.80 8.63
CA ILE A 32 13.60 -12.65 8.81
C ILE A 32 14.97 -12.91 8.17
N SER A 33 15.48 -14.14 8.25
CA SER A 33 16.74 -14.52 7.60
C SER A 33 16.78 -14.20 6.11
N LYS A 34 15.67 -14.41 5.39
CA LYS A 34 15.56 -14.09 3.96
C LYS A 34 15.74 -12.60 3.67
N PHE A 35 15.22 -11.75 4.56
CA PHE A 35 15.42 -10.30 4.41
C PHE A 35 16.88 -9.94 4.64
N ILE A 36 17.50 -10.49 5.70
CA ILE A 36 18.90 -10.22 6.01
C ILE A 36 19.82 -10.66 4.87
N GLU A 37 19.66 -11.89 4.35
CA GLU A 37 20.43 -12.38 3.19
C GLU A 37 20.24 -11.50 1.95
N SER A 38 19.08 -10.88 1.81
CA SER A 38 18.78 -10.01 0.67
C SER A 38 19.39 -8.61 0.80
N THR A 39 19.86 -8.19 1.98
CA THR A 39 20.47 -6.87 2.17
C THR A 39 21.76 -6.68 1.37
N ASP A 40 22.50 -7.75 1.14
CA ASP A 40 23.73 -7.74 0.34
C ASP A 40 23.46 -7.41 -1.14
N TYR A 41 22.28 -7.80 -1.65
CA TYR A 41 21.86 -7.55 -3.03
C TYR A 41 21.14 -6.20 -3.19
N TYR A 42 20.41 -5.77 -2.15
CA TYR A 42 19.58 -4.57 -2.18
C TYR A 42 20.11 -3.50 -1.21
N VAL A 43 21.38 -3.11 -1.42
CA VAL A 43 22.04 -2.12 -0.59
C VAL A 43 21.23 -0.82 -0.54
N ASP A 44 21.01 -0.29 0.67
CA ASP A 44 20.26 0.95 0.92
C ASP A 44 18.85 1.03 0.34
N LYS A 45 18.22 -0.11 0.06
CA LYS A 45 16.84 -0.17 -0.45
C LYS A 45 15.90 -0.85 0.54
N ALA A 46 14.64 -0.42 0.56
CA ALA A 46 13.61 -1.19 1.21
C ALA A 46 13.46 -2.57 0.56
N ILE A 47 13.30 -3.63 1.35
CA ILE A 47 13.06 -5.00 0.87
C ILE A 47 11.69 -5.42 1.38
N VAL A 48 10.75 -5.69 0.47
CA VAL A 48 9.36 -5.98 0.81
C VAL A 48 9.04 -7.48 0.79
N GLY A 49 8.23 -7.94 1.73
CA GLY A 49 7.70 -9.30 1.73
C GLY A 49 6.52 -9.43 0.74
N GLU A 50 6.75 -10.03 -0.43
CA GLU A 50 5.68 -10.34 -1.38
C GLU A 50 4.94 -11.60 -0.96
N ARG A 51 3.64 -11.47 -0.68
CA ARG A 51 2.78 -12.58 -0.24
C ARG A 51 2.47 -13.53 -1.41
N ILE A 52 2.88 -14.81 -1.29
CA ILE A 52 2.71 -15.82 -2.35
C ILE A 52 1.30 -16.43 -2.32
N LYS A 53 0.71 -16.66 -1.15
CA LYS A 53 -0.60 -17.29 -0.97
C LYS A 53 -1.51 -16.47 -0.08
N ARG A 54 -2.80 -16.45 -0.44
CA ARG A 54 -3.89 -15.91 0.38
C ARG A 54 -4.83 -17.05 0.73
N SER A 55 -5.20 -17.14 1.99
CA SER A 55 -6.14 -18.13 2.54
C SER A 55 -7.56 -17.58 2.66
N GLU A 56 -7.84 -16.44 2.04
CA GLU A 56 -9.11 -15.72 2.19
C GLU A 56 -10.12 -16.23 1.16
N GLY A 57 -11.41 -16.28 1.56
CA GLY A 57 -12.49 -16.82 0.73
C GLY A 57 -12.74 -16.04 -0.59
N PRO A 58 -13.54 -16.59 -1.53
CA PRO A 58 -13.70 -16.05 -2.89
C PRO A 58 -14.26 -14.63 -2.91
N ILE A 59 -15.17 -14.29 -2.01
CA ILE A 59 -15.77 -12.95 -1.90
C ILE A 59 -14.70 -11.92 -1.55
N PHE A 60 -13.84 -12.23 -0.57
CA PHE A 60 -12.76 -11.32 -0.18
C PHE A 60 -11.73 -11.17 -1.31
N THR A 61 -11.43 -12.25 -2.01
CA THR A 61 -10.54 -12.23 -3.19
C THR A 61 -11.08 -11.31 -4.28
N PHE A 62 -12.37 -11.35 -4.56
CA PHE A 62 -13.02 -10.44 -5.52
C PHE A 62 -12.83 -8.98 -5.13
N PHE A 63 -13.20 -8.60 -3.89
CA PHE A 63 -13.05 -7.23 -3.42
C PHE A 63 -11.58 -6.76 -3.39
N TYR A 64 -10.67 -7.68 -3.13
CA TYR A 64 -9.25 -7.37 -3.20
C TYR A 64 -8.77 -7.10 -4.64
N VAL A 65 -9.26 -7.84 -5.63
CA VAL A 65 -8.99 -7.56 -7.05
C VAL A 65 -9.53 -6.19 -7.43
N VAL A 66 -10.77 -5.88 -7.04
CA VAL A 66 -11.38 -4.55 -7.24
C VAL A 66 -10.53 -3.47 -6.58
N HIS A 67 -10.12 -3.66 -5.33
CA HIS A 67 -9.22 -2.73 -4.63
C HIS A 67 -7.92 -2.49 -5.41
N LYS A 68 -7.25 -3.56 -5.87
CA LYS A 68 -6.00 -3.43 -6.66
C LYS A 68 -6.23 -2.68 -7.96
N PHE A 69 -7.32 -2.99 -8.66
CA PHE A 69 -7.69 -2.30 -9.89
C PHE A 69 -7.90 -0.81 -9.65
N LEU A 70 -8.73 -0.44 -8.68
CA LEU A 70 -8.99 0.96 -8.34
C LEU A 70 -7.73 1.70 -7.91
N THR A 71 -6.91 1.09 -7.05
CA THR A 71 -5.64 1.68 -6.63
C THR A 71 -4.74 1.95 -7.84
N TYR A 72 -4.58 0.96 -8.72
CA TYR A 72 -3.78 1.14 -9.93
C TYR A 72 -4.39 2.17 -10.90
N PHE A 73 -5.70 2.13 -11.10
CA PHE A 73 -6.43 3.05 -11.99
C PHE A 73 -6.22 4.52 -11.57
N PHE A 74 -6.40 4.82 -10.28
CA PHE A 74 -6.25 6.18 -9.78
C PHE A 74 -4.81 6.61 -9.53
N THR A 75 -3.96 5.74 -9.00
CA THR A 75 -2.60 6.13 -8.59
C THR A 75 -1.52 5.82 -9.63
N GLY A 76 -1.76 4.88 -10.54
CA GLY A 76 -0.75 4.32 -11.44
C GLY A 76 0.27 3.42 -10.73
N LYS A 77 0.03 3.05 -9.47
CA LYS A 77 0.95 2.26 -8.66
C LYS A 77 0.35 0.91 -8.29
N SER A 78 1.16 -0.14 -8.39
CA SER A 78 0.79 -1.49 -7.93
C SER A 78 1.49 -1.78 -6.62
N ILE A 79 0.71 -1.98 -5.54
CA ILE A 79 1.23 -2.28 -4.21
C ILE A 79 0.85 -3.72 -3.86
N LYS A 80 1.86 -4.58 -3.66
CA LYS A 80 1.68 -6.02 -3.44
C LYS A 80 2.17 -6.51 -2.09
N PHE A 81 2.56 -5.60 -1.21
CA PHE A 81 3.12 -5.90 0.10
C PHE A 81 2.39 -5.17 1.23
N GLY A 82 2.56 -5.63 2.44
CA GLY A 82 2.03 -5.03 3.67
C GLY A 82 3.13 -4.39 4.52
N ASN A 83 3.06 -4.63 5.83
CA ASN A 83 3.98 -4.06 6.81
C ASN A 83 5.30 -4.83 6.91
N PHE A 84 5.31 -6.13 6.58
CA PHE A 84 6.49 -6.99 6.69
C PHE A 84 7.52 -6.60 5.62
N THR A 85 8.46 -5.77 6.02
CA THR A 85 9.39 -5.07 5.13
C THR A 85 10.68 -4.76 5.89
N CYS A 86 11.83 -5.05 5.32
CA CYS A 86 13.13 -4.68 5.87
C CYS A 86 13.52 -3.28 5.37
N LEU A 87 13.73 -2.37 6.29
CA LEU A 87 14.02 -0.96 6.02
C LEU A 87 15.42 -0.59 6.54
N PRO A 88 16.36 -0.18 5.67
CA PRO A 88 17.61 0.40 6.12
C PRO A 88 17.39 1.77 6.77
N LYS A 89 18.29 2.19 7.63
CA LYS A 89 18.24 3.46 8.37
C LYS A 89 18.02 4.66 7.44
N SER A 90 18.60 4.65 6.24
CA SER A 90 18.43 5.68 5.21
C SER A 90 16.98 5.82 4.73
N VAL A 91 16.26 4.69 4.54
CA VAL A 91 14.84 4.67 4.15
C VAL A 91 13.94 5.08 5.31
N VAL A 92 14.25 4.63 6.54
CA VAL A 92 13.51 5.06 7.73
C VAL A 92 13.58 6.58 7.89
N LYS A 93 14.75 7.20 7.68
CA LYS A 93 14.92 8.65 7.69
C LYS A 93 13.99 9.36 6.71
N LYS A 94 13.89 8.88 5.47
CA LYS A 94 12.95 9.44 4.47
C LYS A 94 11.49 9.23 4.88
N PHE A 95 11.18 8.06 5.45
CA PHE A 95 9.83 7.68 5.82
C PHE A 95 9.25 8.54 6.97
N ILE A 96 10.04 8.83 7.99
CA ILE A 96 9.58 9.64 9.14
C ILE A 96 9.34 11.12 8.78
N ILE A 97 10.00 11.64 7.73
CA ILE A 97 9.82 13.00 7.24
C ILE A 97 8.59 13.09 6.31
N GLU A 98 8.24 11.99 5.64
CA GLU A 98 7.14 11.95 4.69
C GLU A 98 5.78 12.05 5.40
N LYS A 99 5.02 13.11 5.15
CA LYS A 99 3.73 13.35 5.81
C LYS A 99 2.70 12.23 5.60
N SER A 100 2.74 11.58 4.44
CA SER A 100 1.82 10.48 4.11
C SER A 100 2.10 9.18 4.90
N SER A 101 3.24 9.08 5.60
CA SER A 101 3.60 7.93 6.44
C SER A 101 2.58 7.65 7.56
N TRP A 102 1.87 8.69 8.01
CA TRP A 102 0.78 8.59 8.99
C TRP A 102 -0.50 7.98 8.40
N ASN A 103 -0.64 8.01 7.09
CA ASN A 103 -1.84 7.57 6.37
C ASN A 103 -1.71 6.11 5.89
N SER A 104 -0.63 5.79 5.19
CA SER A 104 -0.40 4.45 4.67
C SER A 104 1.08 4.11 4.65
N PHE A 105 1.48 3.04 5.35
CA PHE A 105 2.86 2.56 5.36
C PHE A 105 3.32 2.16 3.96
N SER A 106 2.64 1.18 3.35
CA SER A 106 3.03 0.65 2.03
C SER A 106 2.93 1.70 0.91
N GLY A 107 1.90 2.56 0.97
CA GLY A 107 1.78 3.69 0.05
C GLY A 107 2.96 4.65 0.14
N SER A 108 3.40 4.98 1.36
CA SER A 108 4.51 5.90 1.57
C SER A 108 5.86 5.30 1.16
N ILE A 109 6.10 4.00 1.42
CA ILE A 109 7.31 3.32 0.90
C ILE A 109 7.37 3.42 -0.63
N VAL A 110 6.27 3.15 -1.34
CA VAL A 110 6.22 3.26 -2.82
C VAL A 110 6.38 4.70 -3.30
N LYS A 111 6.02 5.69 -2.47
CA LYS A 111 6.18 7.12 -2.79
C LYS A 111 7.63 7.59 -2.65
N ILE A 112 8.32 7.18 -1.57
CA ILE A 112 9.67 7.64 -1.27
C ILE A 112 10.76 6.83 -2.00
N GLU A 113 10.50 5.56 -2.33
CA GLU A 113 11.45 4.69 -3.00
C GLU A 113 11.07 4.45 -4.47
N LYS A 114 12.00 4.75 -5.38
CA LYS A 114 11.81 4.49 -6.83
C LYS A 114 11.92 3.01 -7.17
N SER A 115 12.74 2.27 -6.42
CA SER A 115 12.94 0.83 -6.56
C SER A 115 13.17 0.21 -5.19
N PHE A 116 12.65 -0.99 -4.98
CA PHE A 116 12.82 -1.76 -3.75
C PHE A 116 13.08 -3.23 -4.11
N GLY A 117 13.75 -3.94 -3.20
CA GLY A 117 13.92 -5.37 -3.28
C GLY A 117 12.65 -6.11 -2.88
N SER A 118 12.53 -7.37 -3.24
CA SER A 118 11.44 -8.22 -2.77
C SER A 118 11.92 -9.61 -2.41
N VAL A 119 11.34 -10.16 -1.34
CA VAL A 119 11.48 -11.55 -0.95
C VAL A 119 10.11 -12.21 -0.93
N LYS A 120 10.04 -13.46 -1.36
CA LYS A 120 8.80 -14.24 -1.31
C LYS A 120 8.49 -14.61 0.13
N SER A 121 7.35 -14.17 0.64
CA SER A 121 6.90 -14.43 2.01
C SER A 121 5.63 -15.28 2.03
N THR A 122 5.59 -16.25 2.94
CA THR A 122 4.46 -17.13 3.17
C THR A 122 3.78 -16.75 4.48
N ARG A 123 2.51 -16.41 4.42
CA ARG A 123 1.75 -16.02 5.61
C ARG A 123 1.52 -17.21 6.54
N GLY A 124 1.84 -17.03 7.82
CA GLY A 124 1.54 -17.98 8.88
C GLY A 124 0.04 -18.04 9.22
N LYS A 125 -0.31 -18.92 10.12
CA LYS A 125 -1.65 -18.95 10.74
C LYS A 125 -1.67 -18.02 11.93
N ARG A 126 -2.78 -17.29 12.11
CA ARG A 126 -2.99 -16.48 13.32
C ARG A 126 -2.95 -17.37 14.57
N TYR A 127 -2.32 -16.86 15.61
CA TYR A 127 -2.31 -17.53 16.90
C TYR A 127 -3.70 -17.50 17.55
N PHE A 128 -4.44 -16.39 17.40
CA PHE A 128 -5.74 -16.18 18.05
C PHE A 128 -6.73 -15.47 17.12
N GLY A 129 -7.96 -15.96 17.08
CA GLY A 129 -9.13 -15.34 16.51
C GLY A 129 -9.15 -15.19 14.97
N PRO A 130 -10.29 -14.80 14.41
CA PRO A 130 -10.42 -14.53 12.98
C PRO A 130 -9.81 -13.21 12.55
N SER A 131 -9.62 -13.03 11.25
CA SER A 131 -9.21 -11.74 10.68
C SER A 131 -10.18 -10.62 11.06
N LYS A 132 -9.65 -9.51 11.56
CA LYS A 132 -10.42 -8.29 11.88
C LYS A 132 -10.64 -7.40 10.64
N MET A 133 -10.19 -7.83 9.45
CA MET A 133 -10.36 -7.07 8.21
C MET A 133 -11.81 -7.22 7.72
N SER A 134 -12.64 -6.22 8.02
CA SER A 134 -13.99 -6.09 7.44
C SER A 134 -13.91 -5.42 6.07
N PHE A 135 -15.00 -5.52 5.29
CA PHE A 135 -15.14 -4.82 4.00
C PHE A 135 -14.93 -3.30 4.16
N ILE A 136 -15.50 -2.68 5.19
CA ILE A 136 -15.36 -1.25 5.47
C ILE A 136 -13.88 -0.90 5.75
N ASN A 137 -13.17 -1.75 6.50
CA ASN A 137 -11.75 -1.55 6.76
C ASN A 137 -10.90 -1.69 5.49
N LEU A 138 -11.27 -2.60 4.58
CA LEU A 138 -10.61 -2.73 3.28
C LEU A 138 -10.82 -1.47 2.42
N VAL A 139 -12.03 -0.91 2.38
CA VAL A 139 -12.33 0.35 1.68
C VAL A 139 -11.53 1.51 2.29
N LYS A 140 -11.54 1.67 3.62
CA LYS A 140 -10.74 2.69 4.31
C LYS A 140 -9.24 2.55 3.99
N HIS A 141 -8.73 1.33 3.98
CA HIS A 141 -7.33 1.07 3.64
C HIS A 141 -7.03 1.45 2.18
N SER A 142 -7.94 1.17 1.25
CA SER A 142 -7.84 1.57 -0.16
C SER A 142 -7.76 3.08 -0.32
N LEU A 143 -8.69 3.79 0.31
CA LEU A 143 -8.73 5.26 0.28
C LEU A 143 -7.47 5.87 0.92
N SER A 144 -6.99 5.27 2.02
CA SER A 144 -5.76 5.67 2.67
C SER A 144 -4.53 5.57 1.75
N ILE A 145 -4.43 4.49 0.95
CA ILE A 145 -3.37 4.35 -0.06
C ILE A 145 -3.54 5.38 -1.18
N ILE A 146 -4.76 5.54 -1.71
CA ILE A 146 -5.06 6.48 -2.81
C ILE A 146 -4.69 7.91 -2.40
N SER A 147 -4.99 8.32 -1.17
CA SER A 147 -4.70 9.67 -0.66
C SER A 147 -3.20 9.99 -0.55
N VAL A 148 -2.32 8.98 -0.43
CA VAL A 148 -0.86 9.18 -0.50
C VAL A 148 -0.45 9.77 -1.85
N PHE A 149 -1.14 9.40 -2.93
CA PHE A 149 -0.83 9.79 -4.30
C PHE A 149 -1.77 10.86 -4.85
N LYS A 150 -2.29 11.75 -3.98
CA LYS A 150 -3.29 12.75 -4.35
C LYS A 150 -3.01 13.50 -5.66
N PHE A 151 -1.76 13.89 -5.93
CA PHE A 151 -1.38 14.57 -7.16
C PHE A 151 -1.61 13.70 -8.40
N ASN A 152 -1.16 12.43 -8.37
CA ASN A 152 -1.40 11.49 -9.46
C ASN A 152 -2.89 11.21 -9.66
N VAL A 153 -3.63 11.08 -8.56
CA VAL A 153 -5.09 10.87 -8.57
C VAL A 153 -5.77 12.04 -9.24
N THR A 154 -5.44 13.28 -8.84
CA THR A 154 -6.03 14.49 -9.44
C THR A 154 -5.79 14.56 -10.95
N ILE A 155 -4.53 14.40 -11.40
CA ILE A 155 -4.21 14.45 -12.84
C ILE A 155 -4.97 13.36 -13.61
N ARG A 156 -4.98 12.13 -13.10
CA ARG A 156 -5.67 11.01 -13.76
C ARG A 156 -7.18 11.19 -13.77
N SER A 157 -7.76 11.70 -12.68
CA SER A 157 -9.19 11.97 -12.61
C SER A 157 -9.60 13.07 -13.62
N ILE A 158 -8.81 14.14 -13.77
CA ILE A 158 -9.05 15.16 -14.79
C ILE A 158 -8.97 14.53 -16.19
N LEU A 159 -7.92 13.74 -16.47
CA LEU A 159 -7.76 13.10 -17.77
C LEU A 159 -8.94 12.17 -18.08
N PHE A 160 -9.34 11.33 -17.14
CA PHE A 160 -10.48 10.42 -17.32
C PHE A 160 -11.79 11.19 -17.48
N PHE A 161 -11.97 12.29 -16.73
CA PHE A 161 -13.12 13.16 -16.87
C PHE A 161 -13.22 13.73 -18.29
N VAL A 162 -12.13 14.27 -18.81
CA VAL A 162 -12.10 14.85 -20.18
C VAL A 162 -12.38 13.78 -21.24
N ILE A 163 -11.68 12.64 -21.16
CA ILE A 163 -11.88 11.53 -22.11
C ILE A 163 -13.34 11.05 -22.07
N TYR A 164 -13.86 10.81 -20.89
CA TYR A 164 -15.23 10.32 -20.72
C TYR A 164 -16.26 11.35 -21.19
N PHE A 165 -16.06 12.64 -20.88
CA PHE A 165 -16.92 13.72 -21.34
C PHE A 165 -16.98 13.80 -22.88
N VAL A 166 -15.84 13.66 -23.56
CA VAL A 166 -15.80 13.62 -25.03
C VAL A 166 -16.60 12.44 -25.60
N ILE A 167 -16.50 11.25 -24.93
CA ILE A 167 -17.20 10.05 -25.37
C ILE A 167 -18.72 10.22 -25.23
N ILE A 168 -19.20 10.77 -24.11
CA ILE A 168 -20.65 10.88 -23.83
C ILE A 168 -21.32 12.11 -24.42
N ASN A 169 -20.55 13.08 -24.94
CA ASN A 169 -21.06 14.39 -25.40
C ASN A 169 -22.21 14.28 -26.42
N LYS A 170 -22.26 13.19 -27.21
CA LYS A 170 -23.32 12.94 -28.19
C LYS A 170 -24.56 12.26 -27.59
N ASN A 171 -24.46 11.66 -26.40
CA ASN A 171 -25.51 10.87 -25.76
C ASN A 171 -25.53 11.10 -24.25
N ILE A 172 -25.83 12.32 -23.82
CA ILE A 172 -25.90 12.66 -22.40
C ILE A 172 -27.20 12.07 -21.82
N SER A 173 -27.07 11.15 -20.87
CA SER A 173 -28.16 10.58 -20.08
C SER A 173 -27.80 10.59 -18.59
N LEU A 174 -28.81 10.46 -17.72
CA LEU A 174 -28.58 10.38 -16.26
C LEU A 174 -27.61 9.25 -15.89
N ILE A 175 -27.69 8.10 -16.59
CA ILE A 175 -26.79 6.94 -16.36
C ILE A 175 -25.34 7.30 -16.70
N ASN A 176 -25.13 8.08 -17.77
CA ASN A 176 -23.80 8.45 -18.23
C ASN A 176 -23.18 9.59 -17.39
N ILE A 177 -23.98 10.35 -16.66
CA ILE A 177 -23.49 11.43 -15.77
C ILE A 177 -22.89 10.86 -14.48
N PHE A 178 -23.36 9.71 -13.97
CA PHE A 178 -22.92 9.12 -12.70
C PHE A 178 -21.41 8.91 -12.61
N PRO A 179 -20.68 8.32 -13.59
CA PRO A 179 -19.23 8.21 -13.55
C PRO A 179 -18.51 9.56 -13.52
N LEU A 180 -19.07 10.61 -14.15
CA LEU A 180 -18.51 11.96 -14.07
C LEU A 180 -18.55 12.52 -12.66
N LEU A 181 -19.67 12.34 -11.95
CA LEU A 181 -19.81 12.78 -10.56
C LEU A 181 -18.82 12.06 -9.64
N LEU A 182 -18.62 10.76 -9.88
CA LEU A 182 -17.65 9.96 -9.11
C LEU A 182 -16.21 10.42 -9.35
N LEU A 183 -15.84 10.76 -10.59
CA LEU A 183 -14.53 11.31 -10.90
C LEU A 183 -14.33 12.72 -10.28
N LEU A 184 -15.37 13.56 -10.28
CA LEU A 184 -15.35 14.86 -9.62
C LEU A 184 -15.14 14.73 -8.10
N TRP A 185 -15.79 13.74 -7.47
CA TRP A 185 -15.60 13.49 -6.03
C TRP A 185 -14.15 13.17 -5.65
N PHE A 186 -13.36 12.58 -6.54
CA PHE A 186 -11.93 12.33 -6.30
C PHE A 186 -11.04 13.59 -6.53
N LEU A 187 -11.60 14.67 -7.07
CA LEU A 187 -10.87 15.92 -7.28
C LEU A 187 -10.90 16.85 -6.06
N PHE A 188 -11.93 16.71 -5.20
CA PHE A 188 -12.14 17.47 -3.96
C PHE A 188 -11.89 16.61 -2.72
#